data_d814b2f5a00f1b3b3c8377b62ba50663
#
_entry.id   d814b2f5a00f1b3b3c8377b62ba50663
#
_cell.length_a   1.000
_cell.length_b   1.000
_cell.length_c   1.000
_cell.angle_alpha   90.00
_cell.angle_beta   90.00
_cell.angle_gamma   90.00
#
_symmetry.space_group_name_H-M   'P 1'
#
loop_
_entity.id
_entity.type
_entity.pdbx_description
1 polymer ?
#
loop_
_entity_poly.entity_id
_entity_poly.type
_entity_poly.pdbx_seq_one_letter_code
_entity_poly.pdbx_strand_id
1 'polypeptide(L)'
;MKIYGVGAAEGIGIGVAKVVREQNVEVVKKTVSDSEAEVNNFMKVLDITKAETEEMSQTLEKNASAKEAEILFGHIMLMSDPMLVDEIVNRIKGESVCAEYVIDEVCNQYAAVFASMDDELMQQRATDMLDIKTRLIKKILGIENTDLSKLPYGSILVAKDLTPSMTAGLNPDNVFGIVTQFGGKTSHSAILARALEIPAVVGLSNLPEDISDDTDILLDGESGEVIILPTDVEKSDYENKKKKYDTNKEMLKKYRELPSISKDGKKVEIAGNIGSPEDAKKVIENGGEGIGLFRTEFLFMDRDCMPTEEEQFESYKEVATAMEGKPVIIRTLDIGGDKEIPYMGIVQDENPFLGYRAIRLCLDRKDDIYIPQLRALLRASAFGNIKIMLPLITSMDEIREAKALISDIKKELDEKNIAYNKSIEVGIMVETAAASLLADIFAKEVDFFSIGTNDLIQYTMSVDRGNVKIAGLYSPFSPAVLRSINRIITEGKKAGIMVGMCGEAAADPLLIPVLLSWGMDEFSMSASSILKSRQIISGCDSKELKVKADKVLEMSTEGEIKEYLKKLTEELGC
;
A
#
# COMPACT_ATOMS: atom_id res chain seq x y z
N MET A 1 19.94 -20.04 16.65
CA MET A 1 18.56 -20.59 16.49
C MET A 1 17.95 -19.93 15.27
N LYS A 2 17.36 -20.70 14.35
CA LYS A 2 16.77 -20.19 13.11
C LYS A 2 15.23 -20.29 13.19
N ILE A 3 14.54 -19.18 12.93
CA ILE A 3 13.08 -19.08 12.93
C ILE A 3 12.61 -18.32 11.67
N TYR A 4 11.35 -18.46 11.31
CA TYR A 4 10.78 -17.87 10.13
C TYR A 4 9.48 -17.13 10.46
N GLY A 5 9.34 -15.96 9.90
CA GLY A 5 8.15 -15.12 9.94
C GLY A 5 7.78 -14.63 8.55
N VAL A 6 7.02 -13.56 8.51
CA VAL A 6 6.63 -12.89 7.26
C VAL A 6 7.64 -11.79 6.97
N GLY A 7 8.32 -11.87 5.81
CA GLY A 7 9.15 -10.77 5.31
C GLY A 7 8.28 -9.54 5.04
N ALA A 8 8.55 -8.45 5.74
CA ALA A 8 7.70 -7.26 5.75
C ALA A 8 8.34 -6.03 5.11
N ALA A 9 9.66 -5.89 5.19
CA ALA A 9 10.44 -4.87 4.49
C ALA A 9 11.77 -5.48 4.05
N GLU A 10 12.13 -5.32 2.79
CA GLU A 10 13.33 -5.92 2.18
C GLU A 10 14.63 -5.40 2.81
N GLY A 11 15.63 -6.23 2.81
CA GLY A 11 16.98 -5.91 3.27
C GLY A 11 17.56 -6.94 4.23
N ILE A 12 18.85 -6.79 4.53
CA ILE A 12 19.58 -7.67 5.43
C ILE A 12 19.98 -6.90 6.70
N GLY A 13 19.43 -7.32 7.83
CA GLY A 13 19.77 -6.77 9.15
C GLY A 13 20.81 -7.64 9.86
N ILE A 14 21.87 -6.99 10.36
CA ILE A 14 22.92 -7.61 11.17
C ILE A 14 23.14 -6.69 12.38
N GLY A 15 22.84 -7.15 13.58
CA GLY A 15 22.98 -6.30 14.76
C GLY A 15 22.70 -7.02 16.06
N VAL A 16 22.46 -6.23 17.09
CA VAL A 16 22.16 -6.73 18.44
C VAL A 16 20.74 -6.39 18.86
N ALA A 17 20.10 -7.32 19.53
CA ALA A 17 18.74 -7.15 20.03
C ALA A 17 18.63 -5.96 20.99
N LYS A 18 17.58 -5.18 20.79
CA LYS A 18 17.02 -4.26 21.79
C LYS A 18 15.57 -4.63 21.99
N VAL A 19 15.30 -5.25 23.13
CA VAL A 19 14.00 -5.85 23.44
C VAL A 19 13.09 -4.79 24.02
N VAL A 20 12.07 -4.47 23.25
CA VAL A 20 10.98 -3.59 23.71
C VAL A 20 9.98 -4.44 24.50
N ARG A 21 10.10 -4.37 25.80
CA ARG A 21 9.16 -5.08 26.70
C ARG A 21 8.03 -4.15 27.07
N GLU A 22 6.82 -4.59 26.81
CA GLU A 22 5.65 -3.98 27.41
C GLU A 22 5.76 -4.15 28.93
N GLN A 23 5.90 -3.05 29.64
CA GLN A 23 5.75 -3.09 31.09
C GLN A 23 4.25 -3.29 31.37
N ASN A 24 3.88 -4.52 31.74
CA ASN A 24 2.53 -4.76 32.24
C ASN A 24 2.36 -3.94 33.52
N VAL A 25 1.57 -2.88 33.41
CA VAL A 25 1.19 -2.07 34.56
C VAL A 25 0.00 -2.76 35.22
N GLU A 26 0.24 -3.35 36.39
CA GLU A 26 -0.84 -3.95 37.16
C GLU A 26 -1.71 -2.83 37.75
N VAL A 27 -2.91 -2.71 37.19
CA VAL A 27 -3.87 -1.69 37.63
C VAL A 27 -4.78 -2.28 38.70
N VAL A 28 -4.72 -1.72 39.90
CA VAL A 28 -5.50 -2.19 41.05
C VAL A 28 -6.57 -1.15 41.40
N LYS A 29 -7.81 -1.60 41.58
CA LYS A 29 -8.90 -0.72 42.03
C LYS A 29 -8.60 -0.14 43.40
N LYS A 30 -8.49 1.19 43.49
CA LYS A 30 -8.27 1.93 44.75
C LYS A 30 -9.35 2.98 44.91
N THR A 31 -9.88 3.11 46.11
CA THR A 31 -10.84 4.18 46.46
C THR A 31 -10.05 5.47 46.71
N VAL A 32 -10.51 6.57 46.16
CA VAL A 32 -9.93 7.90 46.35
C VAL A 32 -10.79 8.74 47.31
N SER A 33 -10.18 9.54 48.15
CA SER A 33 -10.88 10.40 49.10
C SER A 33 -11.33 11.72 48.49
N ASP A 34 -10.70 12.15 47.39
CA ASP A 34 -11.01 13.39 46.67
C ASP A 34 -11.10 13.05 45.16
N SER A 35 -12.31 12.81 44.71
CA SER A 35 -12.59 12.47 43.31
C SER A 35 -12.44 13.69 42.37
N GLU A 36 -12.55 14.95 42.89
CA GLU A 36 -12.31 16.13 42.07
C GLU A 36 -10.81 16.33 41.79
N ALA A 37 -9.95 16.10 42.79
CA ALA A 37 -8.52 16.15 42.60
C ALA A 37 -8.07 15.08 41.61
N GLU A 38 -8.68 13.89 41.67
CA GLU A 38 -8.38 12.77 40.74
C GLU A 38 -8.78 13.10 39.30
N VAL A 39 -9.98 13.68 39.11
CA VAL A 39 -10.43 14.16 37.78
C VAL A 39 -9.50 15.25 37.24
N ASN A 40 -9.08 16.20 38.09
CA ASN A 40 -8.16 17.25 37.66
C ASN A 40 -6.79 16.68 37.23
N ASN A 41 -6.31 15.64 37.94
CA ASN A 41 -5.09 14.94 37.56
C ASN A 41 -5.25 14.22 36.21
N PHE A 42 -6.35 13.51 35.99
CA PHE A 42 -6.68 12.88 34.71
C PHE A 42 -6.70 13.90 33.57
N MET A 43 -7.46 15.00 33.71
CA MET A 43 -7.56 16.03 32.67
C MET A 43 -6.19 16.64 32.33
N LYS A 44 -5.37 16.92 33.36
CA LYS A 44 -4.00 17.41 33.15
C LYS A 44 -3.13 16.40 32.37
N VAL A 45 -3.21 15.13 32.72
CA VAL A 45 -2.46 14.06 32.03
C VAL A 45 -2.97 13.90 30.59
N LEU A 46 -4.27 13.97 30.37
CA LEU A 46 -4.89 13.92 29.06
C LEU A 46 -4.37 15.04 28.15
N ASP A 47 -4.35 16.28 28.64
CA ASP A 47 -3.87 17.43 27.87
C ASP A 47 -2.38 17.32 27.54
N ILE A 48 -1.56 16.86 28.51
CA ILE A 48 -0.13 16.61 28.27
C ILE A 48 0.06 15.52 27.20
N THR A 49 -0.70 14.43 27.30
CA THR A 49 -0.58 13.31 26.36
C THR A 49 -1.01 13.71 24.95
N LYS A 50 -2.05 14.55 24.80
CA LYS A 50 -2.46 15.14 23.52
C LYS A 50 -1.34 15.99 22.91
N ALA A 51 -0.76 16.91 23.68
CA ALA A 51 0.32 17.77 23.21
C ALA A 51 1.56 16.98 22.76
N GLU A 52 1.96 15.96 23.53
CA GLU A 52 3.05 15.06 23.15
C GLU A 52 2.72 14.27 21.87
N THR A 53 1.46 13.84 21.70
CA THR A 53 1.03 13.12 20.49
C THR A 53 1.08 14.03 19.26
N GLU A 54 0.73 15.30 19.41
CA GLU A 54 0.82 16.29 18.34
C GLU A 54 2.28 16.54 17.92
N GLU A 55 3.20 16.67 18.88
CA GLU A 55 4.63 16.80 18.59
C GLU A 55 5.20 15.54 17.90
N MET A 56 4.77 14.35 18.34
CA MET A 56 5.12 13.09 17.69
C MET A 56 4.60 13.02 16.25
N SER A 57 3.34 13.42 16.01
CA SER A 57 2.74 13.46 14.68
C SER A 57 3.52 14.39 13.74
N GLN A 58 3.84 15.60 14.17
CA GLN A 58 4.65 16.54 13.39
C GLN A 58 6.07 16.02 13.09
N THR A 59 6.65 15.23 13.98
CA THR A 59 7.97 14.62 13.81
C THR A 59 7.92 13.49 12.78
N LEU A 60 6.89 12.65 12.82
CA LEU A 60 6.66 11.59 11.84
C LEU A 60 6.35 12.13 10.44
N GLU A 61 5.56 13.18 10.34
CA GLU A 61 5.26 13.84 9.07
C GLU A 61 6.53 14.32 8.34
N LYS A 62 7.53 14.79 9.10
CA LYS A 62 8.82 15.24 8.56
C LYS A 62 9.77 14.09 8.19
N ASN A 63 9.75 13.00 8.95
CA ASN A 63 10.78 11.97 8.89
C ASN A 63 10.34 10.67 8.20
N ALA A 64 9.02 10.40 8.12
CA ALA A 64 8.50 9.15 7.56
C ALA A 64 7.46 9.42 6.45
N SER A 65 6.20 9.65 6.80
CA SER A 65 5.17 10.04 5.84
C SER A 65 3.96 10.66 6.53
N ALA A 66 3.13 11.37 5.74
CA ALA A 66 1.87 11.95 6.21
C ALA A 66 0.92 10.87 6.76
N LYS A 67 0.95 9.65 6.21
CA LYS A 67 0.06 8.56 6.62
C LYS A 67 0.33 8.06 8.05
N GLU A 68 1.60 7.94 8.46
CA GLU A 68 1.95 7.56 9.84
C GLU A 68 1.63 8.70 10.82
N ALA A 69 1.76 9.96 10.40
CA ALA A 69 1.35 11.12 11.19
C ALA A 69 -0.18 11.15 11.41
N GLU A 70 -0.95 10.73 10.43
CA GLU A 70 -2.41 10.67 10.47
C GLU A 70 -2.94 9.67 11.50
N ILE A 71 -2.24 8.55 11.72
CA ILE A 71 -2.60 7.60 12.78
C ILE A 71 -2.53 8.26 14.15
N LEU A 72 -1.46 9.02 14.43
CA LEU A 72 -1.34 9.77 15.69
C LEU A 72 -2.36 10.89 15.81
N PHE A 73 -2.76 11.51 14.69
CA PHE A 73 -3.87 12.45 14.69
C PHE A 73 -5.18 11.75 15.09
N GLY A 74 -5.42 10.51 14.62
CA GLY A 74 -6.52 9.68 15.08
C GLY A 74 -6.52 9.43 16.59
N HIS A 75 -5.34 9.26 17.21
CA HIS A 75 -5.23 9.16 18.68
C HIS A 75 -5.67 10.45 19.36
N ILE A 76 -5.32 11.63 18.82
CA ILE A 76 -5.76 12.92 19.36
C ILE A 76 -7.28 13.06 19.28
N MET A 77 -7.89 12.62 18.18
CA MET A 77 -9.35 12.62 18.01
C MET A 77 -10.03 11.73 19.05
N LEU A 78 -9.56 10.49 19.24
CA LEU A 78 -10.08 9.58 20.25
C LEU A 78 -9.93 10.14 21.67
N MET A 79 -8.78 10.71 22.02
CA MET A 79 -8.54 11.37 23.31
C MET A 79 -9.37 12.65 23.48
N SER A 80 -9.93 13.19 22.42
CA SER A 80 -10.76 14.40 22.43
C SER A 80 -12.26 14.10 22.36
N ASP A 81 -12.63 12.81 22.20
CA ASP A 81 -14.02 12.40 22.12
C ASP A 81 -14.73 12.67 23.46
N PRO A 82 -15.76 13.54 23.48
CA PRO A 82 -16.51 13.85 24.69
C PRO A 82 -17.13 12.59 25.34
N MET A 83 -17.55 11.60 24.55
CA MET A 83 -18.13 10.37 25.10
C MET A 83 -17.13 9.60 25.95
N LEU A 84 -15.90 9.43 25.47
CA LEU A 84 -14.83 8.75 26.20
C LEU A 84 -14.43 9.53 27.45
N VAL A 85 -14.20 10.84 27.31
CA VAL A 85 -13.73 11.70 28.40
C VAL A 85 -14.78 11.82 29.48
N ASP A 86 -16.04 12.11 29.13
CA ASP A 86 -17.15 12.27 30.08
C ASP A 86 -17.44 10.94 30.81
N GLU A 87 -17.35 9.79 30.14
CA GLU A 87 -17.54 8.50 30.79
C GLU A 87 -16.46 8.25 31.85
N ILE A 88 -15.19 8.50 31.55
CA ILE A 88 -14.10 8.36 32.51
C ILE A 88 -14.31 9.32 33.70
N VAL A 89 -14.61 10.59 33.45
CA VAL A 89 -14.84 11.60 34.49
C VAL A 89 -16.03 11.22 35.37
N ASN A 90 -17.14 10.80 34.78
CA ASN A 90 -18.36 10.43 35.52
C ASN A 90 -18.14 9.18 36.39
N ARG A 91 -17.37 8.22 35.91
CA ARG A 91 -17.06 7.01 36.69
C ARG A 91 -16.09 7.32 37.84
N ILE A 92 -15.05 8.14 37.64
CA ILE A 92 -14.15 8.58 38.72
C ILE A 92 -14.99 9.26 39.84
N LYS A 93 -15.88 10.17 39.47
CA LYS A 93 -16.74 10.90 40.46
C LYS A 93 -17.77 9.99 41.12
N GLY A 94 -18.47 9.18 40.34
CA GLY A 94 -19.56 8.34 40.80
C GLY A 94 -19.12 7.15 41.66
N GLU A 95 -18.01 6.55 41.31
CA GLU A 95 -17.48 5.35 42.03
C GLU A 95 -16.42 5.72 43.09
N SER A 96 -15.89 6.97 43.08
CA SER A 96 -14.79 7.43 43.95
C SER A 96 -13.57 6.50 43.86
N VAL A 97 -13.15 6.16 42.66
CA VAL A 97 -12.00 5.26 42.35
C VAL A 97 -10.90 6.00 41.59
N CYS A 98 -9.69 5.45 41.64
CA CYS A 98 -8.53 6.01 40.97
C CYS A 98 -8.66 6.04 39.45
N ALA A 99 -8.08 7.06 38.82
CA ALA A 99 -8.21 7.31 37.38
C ALA A 99 -7.63 6.17 36.53
N GLU A 100 -6.47 5.61 36.92
CA GLU A 100 -5.82 4.53 36.17
C GLU A 100 -6.73 3.30 36.05
N TYR A 101 -7.53 2.98 37.07
CA TYR A 101 -8.45 1.87 37.03
C TYR A 101 -9.64 2.13 36.09
N VAL A 102 -10.20 3.34 36.15
CA VAL A 102 -11.32 3.71 35.27
C VAL A 102 -10.88 3.74 33.80
N ILE A 103 -9.70 4.31 33.52
CA ILE A 103 -9.12 4.33 32.17
C ILE A 103 -8.94 2.91 31.65
N ASP A 104 -8.39 2.00 32.46
CA ASP A 104 -8.20 0.61 32.04
C ASP A 104 -9.52 -0.05 31.67
N GLU A 105 -10.55 0.08 32.50
CA GLU A 105 -11.85 -0.53 32.23
C GLU A 105 -12.55 0.08 31.01
N VAL A 106 -12.62 1.40 30.93
CA VAL A 106 -13.34 2.10 29.85
C VAL A 106 -12.64 1.85 28.51
N CYS A 107 -11.33 2.04 28.43
CA CYS A 107 -10.60 1.82 27.18
C CYS A 107 -10.63 0.34 26.74
N ASN A 108 -10.59 -0.62 27.68
CA ASN A 108 -10.77 -2.03 27.33
C ASN A 108 -12.18 -2.33 26.78
N GLN A 109 -13.23 -1.68 27.30
CA GLN A 109 -14.60 -1.81 26.79
C GLN A 109 -14.70 -1.27 25.35
N TYR A 110 -14.16 -0.06 25.09
CA TYR A 110 -14.14 0.53 23.75
C TYR A 110 -13.30 -0.33 22.77
N ALA A 111 -12.12 -0.79 23.19
CA ALA A 111 -11.29 -1.66 22.37
C ALA A 111 -12.00 -2.98 22.04
N ALA A 112 -12.74 -3.60 22.98
CA ALA A 112 -13.51 -4.79 22.72
C ALA A 112 -14.66 -4.56 21.74
N VAL A 113 -15.32 -3.41 21.81
CA VAL A 113 -16.36 -3.01 20.84
C VAL A 113 -15.74 -2.86 19.45
N PHE A 114 -14.66 -2.11 19.30
CA PHE A 114 -13.96 -1.95 18.03
C PHE A 114 -13.46 -3.29 17.46
N ALA A 115 -12.87 -4.14 18.29
CA ALA A 115 -12.39 -5.47 17.86
C ALA A 115 -13.50 -6.42 17.40
N SER A 116 -14.75 -6.20 17.86
CA SER A 116 -15.91 -7.02 17.50
C SER A 116 -16.59 -6.60 16.19
N MET A 117 -16.18 -5.48 15.62
CA MET A 117 -16.71 -4.99 14.34
C MET A 117 -16.10 -5.76 13.18
N ASP A 118 -16.89 -6.04 12.14
CA ASP A 118 -16.44 -6.71 10.92
C ASP A 118 -15.75 -5.72 9.93
N ASP A 119 -15.01 -4.76 10.46
CA ASP A 119 -14.30 -3.71 9.73
C ASP A 119 -12.84 -3.67 10.18
N GLU A 120 -11.91 -3.88 9.25
CA GLU A 120 -10.47 -3.95 9.53
C GLU A 120 -9.93 -2.62 10.10
N LEU A 121 -10.47 -1.48 9.66
CA LEU A 121 -10.09 -0.17 10.17
C LEU A 121 -10.56 0.00 11.64
N MET A 122 -11.79 -0.43 11.95
CA MET A 122 -12.29 -0.41 13.34
C MET A 122 -11.53 -1.38 14.23
N GLN A 123 -11.11 -2.55 13.71
CA GLN A 123 -10.23 -3.45 14.45
C GLN A 123 -8.87 -2.83 14.75
N GLN A 124 -8.32 -2.03 13.84
CA GLN A 124 -7.10 -1.26 14.08
C GLN A 124 -7.31 -0.20 15.17
N ARG A 125 -8.49 0.45 15.24
CA ARG A 125 -8.84 1.39 16.31
C ARG A 125 -8.86 0.74 17.70
N ALA A 126 -9.09 -0.58 17.79
CA ALA A 126 -8.94 -1.30 19.05
C ALA A 126 -7.49 -1.24 19.55
N THR A 127 -6.52 -1.40 18.67
CA THR A 127 -5.08 -1.30 19.00
C THR A 127 -4.70 0.12 19.39
N ASP A 128 -5.22 1.12 18.68
CA ASP A 128 -5.01 2.55 18.99
C ASP A 128 -5.54 2.89 20.38
N MET A 129 -6.73 2.39 20.73
CA MET A 129 -7.33 2.59 22.05
C MET A 129 -6.49 1.97 23.17
N LEU A 130 -5.89 0.80 22.94
CA LEU A 130 -4.99 0.15 23.90
C LEU A 130 -3.65 0.90 24.05
N ASP A 131 -3.15 1.51 22.97
CA ASP A 131 -1.96 2.37 23.03
C ASP A 131 -2.25 3.63 23.84
N ILE A 132 -3.36 4.34 23.58
CA ILE A 132 -3.80 5.51 24.35
C ILE A 132 -3.96 5.15 25.83
N LYS A 133 -4.65 4.06 26.14
CA LYS A 133 -4.81 3.53 27.49
C LYS A 133 -3.46 3.39 28.21
N THR A 134 -2.53 2.70 27.59
CA THR A 134 -1.21 2.40 28.14
C THR A 134 -0.44 3.69 28.43
N ARG A 135 -0.49 4.65 27.52
CA ARG A 135 0.18 5.95 27.67
C ARG A 135 -0.40 6.78 28.81
N LEU A 136 -1.73 6.88 28.90
CA LEU A 136 -2.43 7.61 29.96
C LEU A 136 -2.13 7.00 31.34
N ILE A 137 -2.22 5.68 31.47
CA ILE A 137 -1.97 4.99 32.75
C ILE A 137 -0.50 5.16 33.18
N LYS A 138 0.46 4.94 32.28
CA LYS A 138 1.88 5.13 32.60
C LYS A 138 2.17 6.56 33.05
N LYS A 139 1.56 7.56 32.39
CA LYS A 139 1.73 8.96 32.71
C LYS A 139 1.17 9.31 34.08
N ILE A 140 -0.03 8.78 34.43
CA ILE A 140 -0.61 8.94 35.78
C ILE A 140 0.27 8.34 36.85
N LEU A 141 0.85 7.17 36.58
CA LEU A 141 1.71 6.45 37.53
C LEU A 141 3.17 6.94 37.55
N GLY A 142 3.52 7.90 36.68
CA GLY A 142 4.89 8.43 36.59
C GLY A 142 5.91 7.41 36.04
N ILE A 143 5.45 6.45 35.23
CA ILE A 143 6.29 5.43 34.60
C ILE A 143 6.81 6.00 33.27
N GLU A 144 8.13 6.04 33.10
CA GLU A 144 8.74 6.48 31.84
C GLU A 144 8.57 5.44 30.74
N ASN A 145 8.24 5.88 29.53
CA ASN A 145 8.24 5.04 28.35
C ASN A 145 9.67 4.74 27.89
N THR A 146 9.87 3.59 27.25
CA THR A 146 11.13 3.27 26.56
C THR A 146 11.34 4.27 25.42
N ASP A 147 12.38 5.07 25.52
CA ASP A 147 12.73 6.09 24.53
C ASP A 147 13.54 5.44 23.38
N LEU A 148 12.85 5.14 22.27
CA LEU A 148 13.48 4.53 21.09
C LEU A 148 14.33 5.52 20.27
N SER A 149 14.32 6.82 20.60
CA SER A 149 15.20 7.80 19.95
C SER A 149 16.68 7.63 20.32
N LYS A 150 16.96 6.99 21.46
CA LYS A 150 18.30 6.81 22.02
C LYS A 150 18.90 5.43 21.79
N LEU A 151 18.37 4.68 20.82
CA LEU A 151 18.89 3.36 20.50
C LEU A 151 20.36 3.43 20.02
N PRO A 152 21.24 2.53 20.49
CA PRO A 152 22.60 2.41 19.98
C PRO A 152 22.61 2.07 18.47
N TYR A 153 23.65 2.52 17.79
CA TYR A 153 23.90 2.14 16.40
C TYR A 153 24.05 0.61 16.26
N GLY A 154 23.38 0.04 15.27
CA GLY A 154 23.36 -1.40 15.02
C GLY A 154 22.30 -2.17 15.80
N SER A 155 21.29 -1.48 16.34
CA SER A 155 20.19 -2.11 17.08
C SER A 155 19.24 -2.87 16.14
N ILE A 156 18.80 -4.04 16.57
CA ILE A 156 17.65 -4.75 16.01
C ILE A 156 16.55 -4.72 17.05
N LEU A 157 15.45 -4.05 16.71
CA LEU A 157 14.28 -3.97 17.59
C LEU A 157 13.58 -5.33 17.65
N VAL A 158 13.39 -5.83 18.86
CA VAL A 158 12.64 -7.06 19.11
C VAL A 158 11.45 -6.73 20.00
N ALA A 159 10.24 -6.94 19.52
CA ALA A 159 9.02 -6.60 20.24
C ALA A 159 7.93 -7.66 20.04
N LYS A 160 6.92 -7.67 20.89
CA LYS A 160 5.68 -8.41 20.61
C LYS A 160 4.95 -7.75 19.44
N ASP A 161 4.77 -6.45 19.50
CA ASP A 161 4.30 -5.57 18.45
C ASP A 161 4.88 -4.16 18.66
N LEU A 162 4.81 -3.29 17.66
CA LEU A 162 5.23 -1.90 17.77
C LEU A 162 4.03 -0.99 17.53
N THR A 163 3.74 -0.14 18.52
CA THR A 163 2.66 0.85 18.39
C THR A 163 3.16 2.13 17.73
N PRO A 164 2.26 2.94 17.14
CA PRO A 164 2.61 4.22 16.52
C PRO A 164 3.36 5.14 17.47
N SER A 165 2.94 5.21 18.74
CA SER A 165 3.57 6.06 19.74
C SER A 165 4.98 5.63 20.12
N MET A 166 5.28 4.34 20.07
CA MET A 166 6.64 3.82 20.33
C MET A 166 7.62 4.22 19.24
N THR A 167 7.14 4.27 18.00
CA THR A 167 7.99 4.41 16.81
C THR A 167 8.21 5.85 16.37
N ALA A 168 7.43 6.79 16.89
CA ALA A 168 7.45 8.20 16.50
C ALA A 168 8.81 8.90 16.69
N GLY A 169 9.62 8.44 17.64
CA GLY A 169 10.96 8.97 17.92
C GLY A 169 12.12 8.15 17.35
N LEU A 170 11.84 7.11 16.55
CA LEU A 170 12.83 6.16 16.09
C LEU A 170 13.81 6.83 15.10
N ASN A 171 15.12 6.69 15.36
CA ASN A 171 16.15 7.12 14.42
C ASN A 171 16.51 5.95 13.48
N PRO A 172 16.14 6.00 12.18
CA PRO A 172 16.37 4.91 11.25
C PRO A 172 17.86 4.58 11.06
N ASP A 173 18.77 5.54 11.23
CA ASP A 173 20.21 5.33 11.06
C ASP A 173 20.78 4.39 12.12
N ASN A 174 20.14 4.26 13.27
CA ASN A 174 20.59 3.42 14.37
C ASN A 174 19.97 2.03 14.36
N VAL A 175 18.86 1.82 13.62
CA VAL A 175 18.08 0.58 13.63
C VAL A 175 18.36 -0.24 12.38
N PHE A 176 18.97 -1.39 12.56
CA PHE A 176 19.38 -2.29 11.48
C PHE A 176 18.36 -3.39 11.18
N GLY A 177 17.27 -3.45 11.94
CA GLY A 177 16.20 -4.37 11.69
C GLY A 177 15.07 -4.30 12.70
N ILE A 178 13.91 -4.78 12.31
CA ILE A 178 12.71 -4.90 13.15
C ILE A 178 12.24 -6.35 13.13
N VAL A 179 11.98 -6.90 14.30
CA VAL A 179 11.49 -8.26 14.51
C VAL A 179 10.29 -8.22 15.44
N THR A 180 9.12 -8.67 14.99
CA THR A 180 7.92 -8.71 15.84
C THR A 180 7.30 -10.09 15.93
N GLN A 181 6.74 -10.41 17.12
CA GLN A 181 6.05 -11.68 17.37
C GLN A 181 4.70 -11.73 16.64
N PHE A 182 3.98 -10.61 16.61
CA PHE A 182 2.70 -10.46 15.96
C PHE A 182 2.81 -9.57 14.72
N GLY A 183 1.73 -9.50 13.96
CA GLY A 183 1.61 -8.67 12.76
C GLY A 183 1.74 -9.45 11.46
N GLY A 184 1.33 -8.80 10.38
CA GLY A 184 1.42 -9.27 9.00
C GLY A 184 1.96 -8.17 8.09
N LYS A 185 1.91 -8.36 6.76
CA LYS A 185 2.40 -7.36 5.78
C LYS A 185 1.67 -6.01 5.86
N THR A 186 0.46 -5.99 6.40
CA THR A 186 -0.36 -4.79 6.58
C THR A 186 -0.30 -4.21 7.99
N SER A 187 0.43 -4.83 8.93
CA SER A 187 0.57 -4.32 10.28
C SER A 187 1.31 -2.98 10.32
N HIS A 188 1.06 -2.20 11.37
CA HIS A 188 1.71 -0.91 11.57
C HIS A 188 3.24 -1.03 11.55
N SER A 189 3.80 -2.03 12.24
CA SER A 189 5.25 -2.32 12.25
C SER A 189 5.81 -2.56 10.85
N ALA A 190 5.05 -3.26 9.98
CA ALA A 190 5.45 -3.53 8.60
C ALA A 190 5.38 -2.29 7.71
N ILE A 191 4.35 -1.46 7.89
CA ILE A 191 4.17 -0.20 7.13
C ILE A 191 5.30 0.75 7.47
N LEU A 192 5.56 0.96 8.76
CA LEU A 192 6.65 1.82 9.23
C LEU A 192 8.02 1.35 8.75
N ALA A 193 8.32 0.04 8.86
CA ALA A 193 9.59 -0.52 8.42
C ALA A 193 9.85 -0.24 6.93
N ARG A 194 8.83 -0.37 6.08
CA ARG A 194 8.91 -0.01 4.66
C ARG A 194 9.11 1.49 4.44
N ALA A 195 8.40 2.34 5.19
CA ALA A 195 8.51 3.79 5.07
C ALA A 195 9.91 4.29 5.45
N LEU A 196 10.53 3.68 6.46
CA LEU A 196 11.88 4.01 6.94
C LEU A 196 12.99 3.19 6.23
N GLU A 197 12.65 2.32 5.28
CA GLU A 197 13.58 1.40 4.60
C GLU A 197 14.41 0.54 5.57
N ILE A 198 13.82 0.14 6.70
CA ILE A 198 14.46 -0.74 7.70
C ILE A 198 14.03 -2.19 7.40
N PRO A 199 14.99 -3.14 7.26
CA PRO A 199 14.65 -4.56 7.09
C PRO A 199 13.74 -5.08 8.20
N ALA A 200 12.65 -5.80 7.87
CA ALA A 200 11.71 -6.24 8.89
C ALA A 200 11.14 -7.63 8.64
N VAL A 201 11.00 -8.38 9.73
CA VAL A 201 10.30 -9.67 9.77
C VAL A 201 9.26 -9.63 10.88
N VAL A 202 8.01 -9.90 10.54
CA VAL A 202 6.87 -9.85 11.45
C VAL A 202 6.19 -11.22 11.58
N GLY A 203 5.33 -11.39 12.60
CA GLY A 203 4.56 -12.62 12.74
C GLY A 203 5.37 -13.85 13.16
N LEU A 204 6.42 -13.66 13.94
CA LEU A 204 7.29 -14.73 14.45
C LEU A 204 6.66 -15.42 15.67
N SER A 205 5.70 -16.32 15.44
CA SER A 205 4.96 -17.03 16.51
C SER A 205 5.85 -17.79 17.50
N ASN A 206 7.07 -18.15 17.08
CA ASN A 206 8.06 -18.87 17.90
C ASN A 206 9.20 -17.98 18.39
N LEU A 207 8.98 -16.66 18.50
CA LEU A 207 9.97 -15.75 19.05
C LEU A 207 10.20 -16.09 20.54
N PRO A 208 11.44 -16.41 20.97
CA PRO A 208 11.71 -16.74 22.36
C PRO A 208 11.40 -15.57 23.30
N GLU A 209 10.73 -15.83 24.42
CA GLU A 209 10.42 -14.80 25.42
C GLU A 209 11.64 -14.35 26.25
N ASP A 210 12.70 -15.17 26.27
CA ASP A 210 13.93 -14.97 27.03
C ASP A 210 15.05 -14.27 26.25
N ILE A 211 14.77 -13.74 25.07
CA ILE A 211 15.74 -12.91 24.34
C ILE A 211 16.12 -11.74 25.24
N SER A 212 17.41 -11.58 25.46
CA SER A 212 17.97 -10.47 26.21
C SER A 212 18.53 -9.37 25.30
N ASP A 213 18.62 -8.16 25.84
CA ASP A 213 19.38 -7.10 25.19
C ASP A 213 20.79 -7.57 24.86
N ASP A 214 21.33 -7.01 23.78
CA ASP A 214 22.67 -7.31 23.25
C ASP A 214 22.84 -8.75 22.68
N THR A 215 21.75 -9.53 22.51
CA THR A 215 21.78 -10.79 21.79
C THR A 215 22.03 -10.53 20.30
N ASP A 216 23.02 -11.21 19.70
CA ASP A 216 23.25 -11.12 18.25
C ASP A 216 22.08 -11.67 17.45
N ILE A 217 21.61 -10.90 16.49
CA ILE A 217 20.52 -11.27 15.57
C ILE A 217 20.91 -10.95 14.12
N LEU A 218 20.56 -11.88 13.24
CA LEU A 218 20.56 -11.70 11.79
C LEU A 218 19.12 -11.82 11.27
N LEU A 219 18.74 -10.98 10.34
CA LEU A 219 17.43 -11.07 9.69
C LEU A 219 17.52 -10.81 8.19
N ASP A 220 16.65 -11.48 7.44
CA ASP A 220 16.45 -11.30 6.02
C ASP A 220 14.98 -10.92 5.79
N GLY A 221 14.75 -9.64 5.50
CA GLY A 221 13.42 -9.06 5.37
C GLY A 221 12.68 -9.48 4.08
N GLU A 222 13.35 -10.12 3.13
CA GLU A 222 12.73 -10.69 1.93
C GLU A 222 12.23 -12.12 2.20
N SER A 223 13.12 -12.99 2.73
CA SER A 223 12.79 -14.39 3.00
C SER A 223 12.00 -14.62 4.29
N GLY A 224 12.00 -13.67 5.21
CA GLY A 224 11.41 -13.79 6.55
C GLY A 224 12.24 -14.62 7.52
N GLU A 225 13.51 -14.90 7.20
CA GLU A 225 14.42 -15.66 8.06
C GLU A 225 15.00 -14.77 9.16
N VAL A 226 14.99 -15.26 10.41
CA VAL A 226 15.66 -14.64 11.56
C VAL A 226 16.55 -15.66 12.26
N ILE A 227 17.80 -15.31 12.51
CA ILE A 227 18.75 -16.17 13.23
C ILE A 227 19.15 -15.47 14.55
N ILE A 228 18.83 -16.11 15.66
CA ILE A 228 19.15 -15.66 17.01
C ILE A 228 20.37 -16.42 17.49
N LEU A 229 21.36 -15.72 18.07
CA LEU A 229 22.67 -16.26 18.47
C LEU A 229 23.36 -16.99 17.30
N PRO A 230 23.64 -16.28 16.20
CA PRO A 230 24.26 -16.88 15.01
C PRO A 230 25.68 -17.36 15.30
N THR A 231 26.06 -18.40 14.58
CA THR A 231 27.47 -18.87 14.51
C THR A 231 28.30 -17.90 13.66
N ASP A 232 29.62 -17.97 13.78
CA ASP A 232 30.54 -17.14 12.98
C ASP A 232 30.38 -17.40 11.47
N VAL A 233 30.04 -18.62 11.08
CA VAL A 233 29.77 -18.99 9.68
C VAL A 233 28.50 -18.27 9.20
N GLU A 234 27.41 -18.32 9.96
CA GLU A 234 26.17 -17.63 9.62
C GLU A 234 26.34 -16.10 9.57
N LYS A 235 27.14 -15.52 10.47
CA LYS A 235 27.49 -14.10 10.43
C LYS A 235 28.21 -13.74 9.13
N SER A 236 29.23 -14.50 8.76
CA SER A 236 29.98 -14.29 7.52
C SER A 236 29.09 -14.43 6.28
N ASP A 237 28.19 -15.40 6.27
CA ASP A 237 27.23 -15.58 5.16
C ASP A 237 26.27 -14.37 5.03
N TYR A 238 25.77 -13.86 6.15
CA TYR A 238 24.90 -12.69 6.17
C TYR A 238 25.64 -11.39 5.83
N GLU A 239 26.87 -11.22 6.25
CA GLU A 239 27.73 -10.10 5.81
C GLU A 239 27.93 -10.12 4.29
N ASN A 240 28.17 -11.30 3.71
CA ASN A 240 28.27 -11.46 2.27
C ASN A 240 26.94 -11.17 1.57
N LYS A 241 25.80 -11.65 2.12
CA LYS A 241 24.45 -11.32 1.61
C LYS A 241 24.20 -9.82 1.66
N LYS A 242 24.49 -9.16 2.80
CA LYS A 242 24.33 -7.72 2.97
C LYS A 242 25.16 -6.95 1.96
N LYS A 243 26.43 -7.29 1.84
CA LYS A 243 27.34 -6.66 0.88
C LYS A 243 26.86 -6.81 -0.58
N LYS A 244 26.31 -7.95 -0.90
CA LYS A 244 25.71 -8.22 -2.21
C LYS A 244 24.45 -7.39 -2.43
N TYR A 245 23.57 -7.29 -1.41
CA TYR A 245 22.37 -6.48 -1.42
C TYR A 245 22.71 -4.99 -1.60
N ASP A 246 23.61 -4.46 -0.77
CA ASP A 246 24.03 -3.05 -0.82
C ASP A 246 24.72 -2.71 -2.14
N THR A 247 25.60 -3.59 -2.63
CA THR A 247 26.25 -3.42 -3.95
C THR A 247 25.21 -3.41 -5.07
N ASN A 248 24.20 -4.29 -4.99
CA ASN A 248 23.13 -4.34 -5.98
C ASN A 248 22.25 -3.06 -5.92
N LYS A 249 21.90 -2.61 -4.73
CA LYS A 249 21.16 -1.36 -4.50
C LYS A 249 21.94 -0.15 -5.10
N GLU A 250 23.26 -0.08 -4.88
CA GLU A 250 24.09 0.98 -5.49
C GLU A 250 24.23 0.83 -7.01
N MET A 251 24.33 -0.40 -7.51
CA MET A 251 24.34 -0.62 -8.98
C MET A 251 23.02 -0.23 -9.63
N LEU A 252 21.89 -0.47 -8.94
CA LEU A 252 20.56 -0.08 -9.44
C LEU A 252 20.42 1.44 -9.58
N LYS A 253 21.05 2.24 -8.73
CA LYS A 253 21.03 3.71 -8.86
C LYS A 253 21.53 4.20 -10.22
N LYS A 254 22.43 3.45 -10.87
CA LYS A 254 22.93 3.78 -12.22
C LYS A 254 21.85 3.73 -13.30
N TYR A 255 20.79 2.96 -13.04
CA TYR A 255 19.66 2.83 -13.98
C TYR A 255 18.67 3.98 -13.86
N ARG A 256 18.80 4.87 -12.88
CA ARG A 256 17.86 5.95 -12.62
C ARG A 256 17.68 6.89 -13.82
N GLU A 257 18.79 7.28 -14.44
CA GLU A 257 18.81 8.22 -15.56
C GLU A 257 18.82 7.52 -16.93
N LEU A 258 18.84 6.18 -16.94
CA LEU A 258 18.86 5.43 -18.18
C LEU A 258 17.42 5.27 -18.73
N PRO A 259 17.25 5.37 -20.05
CA PRO A 259 15.96 5.09 -20.66
C PRO A 259 15.61 3.59 -20.56
N SER A 260 14.32 3.30 -20.50
CA SER A 260 13.81 1.92 -20.45
C SER A 260 13.82 1.29 -21.86
N ILE A 261 14.98 0.77 -22.27
CA ILE A 261 15.20 0.22 -23.62
C ILE A 261 15.83 -1.17 -23.49
N SER A 262 15.26 -2.16 -24.20
CA SER A 262 15.83 -3.49 -24.32
C SER A 262 17.10 -3.54 -25.18
N LYS A 263 17.86 -4.66 -25.14
CA LYS A 263 19.09 -4.83 -25.97
C LYS A 263 18.84 -4.69 -27.47
N ASP A 264 17.68 -5.12 -27.94
CA ASP A 264 17.29 -5.02 -29.35
C ASP A 264 16.65 -3.68 -29.73
N GLY A 265 16.67 -2.69 -28.80
CA GLY A 265 16.24 -1.32 -29.03
C GLY A 265 14.74 -1.06 -28.86
N LYS A 266 13.97 -2.00 -28.31
CA LYS A 266 12.55 -1.79 -28.00
C LYS A 266 12.44 -0.84 -26.80
N LYS A 267 11.79 0.30 -27.00
CA LYS A 267 11.45 1.25 -25.94
C LYS A 267 10.18 0.78 -25.24
N VAL A 268 10.18 0.87 -23.94
CA VAL A 268 9.00 0.71 -23.08
C VAL A 268 8.96 1.85 -22.07
N GLU A 269 7.85 2.04 -21.42
CA GLU A 269 7.66 3.00 -20.33
C GLU A 269 7.63 2.26 -18.99
N ILE A 270 8.44 2.69 -18.02
CA ILE A 270 8.35 2.23 -16.65
C ILE A 270 7.73 3.33 -15.81
N ALA A 271 6.49 3.10 -15.38
CA ALA A 271 5.66 4.06 -14.66
C ALA A 271 5.46 3.64 -13.21
N GLY A 272 4.99 4.59 -12.40
CA GLY A 272 4.66 4.35 -11.00
C GLY A 272 3.17 4.17 -10.75
N ASN A 273 2.83 3.36 -9.75
CA ASN A 273 1.51 3.30 -9.15
C ASN A 273 1.48 4.20 -7.93
N ILE A 274 0.50 5.09 -7.84
CA ILE A 274 0.35 6.04 -6.73
C ILE A 274 -1.07 6.02 -6.15
N GLY A 275 -1.18 6.39 -4.87
CA GLY A 275 -2.45 6.65 -4.17
C GLY A 275 -2.63 8.12 -3.83
N SER A 276 -1.55 8.90 -3.78
CA SER A 276 -1.56 10.31 -3.43
C SER A 276 -0.59 11.13 -4.28
N PRO A 277 -0.71 12.46 -4.33
CA PRO A 277 0.25 13.34 -4.99
C PRO A 277 1.68 13.21 -4.44
N GLU A 278 1.85 12.96 -3.15
CA GLU A 278 3.15 12.78 -2.49
C GLU A 278 3.91 11.57 -3.05
N ASP A 279 3.20 10.51 -3.40
CA ASP A 279 3.82 9.30 -3.97
C ASP A 279 4.49 9.59 -5.32
N ALA A 280 3.99 10.57 -6.08
CA ALA A 280 4.58 10.96 -7.36
C ALA A 280 6.04 11.40 -7.20
N LYS A 281 6.41 12.03 -6.09
CA LYS A 281 7.80 12.41 -5.79
C LYS A 281 8.71 11.20 -5.72
N LYS A 282 8.26 10.12 -5.03
CA LYS A 282 9.02 8.85 -4.95
C LYS A 282 9.19 8.19 -6.32
N VAL A 283 8.17 8.27 -7.19
CA VAL A 283 8.26 7.77 -8.57
C VAL A 283 9.33 8.54 -9.35
N ILE A 284 9.33 9.87 -9.25
CA ILE A 284 10.31 10.74 -9.92
C ILE A 284 11.73 10.46 -9.39
N GLU A 285 11.90 10.35 -8.08
CA GLU A 285 13.18 10.05 -7.42
C GLU A 285 13.75 8.70 -7.84
N ASN A 286 12.93 7.73 -8.16
CA ASN A 286 13.34 6.43 -8.71
C ASN A 286 13.40 6.42 -10.25
N GLY A 287 13.34 7.57 -10.91
CA GLY A 287 13.49 7.69 -12.35
C GLY A 287 12.29 7.15 -13.14
N GLY A 288 11.08 7.20 -12.57
CA GLY A 288 9.86 6.83 -13.28
C GLY A 288 9.58 7.71 -14.49
N GLU A 289 9.10 7.10 -15.57
CA GLU A 289 8.85 7.76 -16.84
C GLU A 289 7.40 8.25 -16.99
N GLY A 290 6.52 7.89 -16.04
CA GLY A 290 5.11 8.25 -15.99
C GLY A 290 4.45 7.78 -14.68
N ILE A 291 3.17 8.10 -14.56
CA ILE A 291 2.25 7.47 -13.61
C ILE A 291 1.30 6.59 -14.42
N GLY A 292 1.44 5.27 -14.31
CA GLY A 292 0.59 4.34 -15.05
C GLY A 292 -0.69 3.95 -14.30
N LEU A 293 -0.75 4.29 -13.01
CA LEU A 293 -1.96 4.16 -12.21
C LEU A 293 -1.99 5.16 -11.06
N PHE A 294 -2.87 6.16 -11.15
CA PHE A 294 -3.30 6.92 -9.99
C PHE A 294 -4.63 6.34 -9.48
N ARG A 295 -4.61 5.79 -8.29
CA ARG A 295 -5.78 5.20 -7.61
C ARG A 295 -6.57 6.30 -6.93
N THR A 296 -7.67 6.71 -7.52
CA THR A 296 -8.48 7.85 -7.03
C THR A 296 -9.31 7.52 -5.81
N GLU A 297 -9.52 6.25 -5.50
CA GLU A 297 -10.28 5.81 -4.32
C GLU A 297 -9.73 6.36 -3.01
N PHE A 298 -8.42 6.59 -2.90
CA PHE A 298 -7.82 7.19 -1.70
C PHE A 298 -8.29 8.63 -1.42
N LEU A 299 -8.78 9.36 -2.44
CA LEU A 299 -9.41 10.66 -2.24
C LEU A 299 -10.81 10.56 -1.62
N PHE A 300 -11.43 9.39 -1.67
CA PHE A 300 -12.76 9.12 -1.14
C PHE A 300 -12.74 8.37 0.19
N MET A 301 -11.60 7.75 0.53
CA MET A 301 -11.42 7.03 1.79
C MET A 301 -11.02 8.01 2.90
N ASP A 302 -11.11 7.54 4.16
CA ASP A 302 -10.65 8.25 5.36
C ASP A 302 -11.24 9.67 5.54
N ARG A 303 -12.53 9.83 5.16
CA ARG A 303 -13.26 11.09 5.29
C ARG A 303 -14.76 10.84 5.53
N ASP A 304 -15.46 11.87 6.01
CA ASP A 304 -16.88 11.78 6.38
C ASP A 304 -17.84 12.28 5.29
N CYS A 305 -17.32 12.78 4.17
CA CYS A 305 -18.12 13.31 3.06
C CYS A 305 -17.42 13.13 1.72
N MET A 306 -18.19 13.21 0.63
CA MET A 306 -17.68 13.13 -0.75
C MET A 306 -16.64 14.22 -0.99
N PRO A 307 -15.51 13.89 -1.68
CA PRO A 307 -14.58 14.91 -2.15
C PRO A 307 -15.28 15.82 -3.17
N THR A 308 -15.12 17.11 -3.00
CA THR A 308 -15.63 18.10 -3.94
C THR A 308 -14.90 17.99 -5.30
N GLU A 309 -15.50 18.51 -6.37
CA GLU A 309 -14.85 18.62 -7.67
C GLU A 309 -13.50 19.37 -7.57
N GLU A 310 -13.45 20.40 -6.72
CA GLU A 310 -12.25 21.24 -6.58
C GLU A 310 -11.11 20.50 -5.87
N GLU A 311 -11.40 19.74 -4.80
CA GLU A 311 -10.40 18.91 -4.12
C GLU A 311 -9.81 17.86 -5.08
N GLN A 312 -10.66 17.20 -5.86
CA GLN A 312 -10.23 16.24 -6.88
C GLN A 312 -9.37 16.93 -7.96
N PHE A 313 -9.82 18.09 -8.45
CA PHE A 313 -9.10 18.86 -9.45
C PHE A 313 -7.69 19.27 -8.97
N GLU A 314 -7.55 19.82 -7.76
CA GLU A 314 -6.26 20.22 -7.23
C GLU A 314 -5.33 19.01 -7.07
N SER A 315 -5.80 17.86 -6.59
CA SER A 315 -5.02 16.64 -6.47
C SER A 315 -4.50 16.13 -7.83
N TYR A 316 -5.37 16.08 -8.85
CA TYR A 316 -4.97 15.64 -10.20
C TYR A 316 -4.01 16.63 -10.87
N LYS A 317 -4.23 17.91 -10.70
CA LYS A 317 -3.37 18.99 -11.21
C LYS A 317 -2.00 18.96 -10.55
N GLU A 318 -1.90 18.71 -9.25
CA GLU A 318 -0.62 18.61 -8.55
C GLU A 318 0.24 17.50 -9.14
N VAL A 319 -0.31 16.29 -9.31
CA VAL A 319 0.40 15.17 -9.95
C VAL A 319 0.78 15.48 -11.39
N ALA A 320 -0.15 16.02 -12.18
CA ALA A 320 0.11 16.36 -13.58
C ALA A 320 1.24 17.39 -13.74
N THR A 321 1.28 18.38 -12.84
CA THR A 321 2.32 19.41 -12.81
C THR A 321 3.66 18.83 -12.38
N ALA A 322 3.69 18.00 -11.33
CA ALA A 322 4.91 17.37 -10.82
C ALA A 322 5.56 16.45 -11.85
N MET A 323 4.78 15.82 -12.72
CA MET A 323 5.27 14.91 -13.76
C MET A 323 5.84 15.63 -15.01
N GLU A 324 5.80 16.96 -15.10
CA GLU A 324 6.47 17.77 -16.14
C GLU A 324 6.19 17.29 -17.58
N GLY A 325 4.92 16.95 -17.87
CA GLY A 325 4.47 16.50 -19.20
C GLY A 325 4.64 15.01 -19.48
N LYS A 326 5.23 14.24 -18.58
CA LYS A 326 5.18 12.77 -18.61
C LYS A 326 3.74 12.29 -18.45
N PRO A 327 3.37 11.11 -18.98
CA PRO A 327 1.99 10.61 -18.89
C PRO A 327 1.57 10.35 -17.45
N VAL A 328 0.31 10.67 -17.17
CA VAL A 328 -0.37 10.42 -15.90
C VAL A 328 -1.70 9.75 -16.18
N ILE A 329 -1.76 8.44 -15.99
CA ILE A 329 -2.99 7.66 -16.16
C ILE A 329 -3.75 7.68 -14.83
N ILE A 330 -4.93 8.30 -14.85
CA ILE A 330 -5.79 8.42 -13.67
C ILE A 330 -6.99 7.50 -13.85
N ARG A 331 -7.13 6.55 -12.94
CA ARG A 331 -8.27 5.63 -12.91
C ARG A 331 -9.47 6.31 -12.28
N THR A 332 -10.62 6.30 -12.96
CA THR A 332 -11.87 6.72 -12.34
C THR A 332 -12.22 5.80 -11.17
N LEU A 333 -13.11 6.25 -10.31
CA LEU A 333 -13.39 5.64 -9.02
C LEU A 333 -13.62 4.13 -9.10
N ASP A 334 -12.87 3.38 -8.28
CA ASP A 334 -12.98 1.93 -8.11
C ASP A 334 -13.24 1.59 -6.64
N ILE A 335 -14.44 1.92 -6.16
CA ILE A 335 -14.94 1.66 -4.82
C ILE A 335 -16.04 0.60 -4.89
N GLY A 336 -16.21 -0.14 -3.80
CA GLY A 336 -17.02 -1.34 -3.66
C GLY A 336 -16.13 -2.58 -3.57
N GLY A 337 -16.72 -3.73 -3.36
CA GLY A 337 -15.97 -4.95 -3.08
C GLY A 337 -15.51 -4.99 -1.63
N ASP A 338 -14.21 -4.86 -1.41
CA ASP A 338 -13.54 -4.86 -0.11
C ASP A 338 -13.42 -3.47 0.55
N LYS A 339 -13.86 -2.41 -0.15
CA LYS A 339 -13.73 -1.02 0.32
C LYS A 339 -15.09 -0.46 0.69
N GLU A 340 -15.37 -0.40 1.97
CA GLU A 340 -16.57 0.23 2.49
C GLU A 340 -16.32 1.72 2.76
N ILE A 341 -17.26 2.56 2.29
CA ILE A 341 -17.26 3.99 2.56
C ILE A 341 -18.63 4.35 3.13
N PRO A 342 -18.76 4.45 4.46
CA PRO A 342 -20.06 4.59 5.14
C PRO A 342 -20.89 5.77 4.65
N TYR A 343 -20.28 6.93 4.41
CA TYR A 343 -21.01 8.13 3.97
C TYR A 343 -21.58 8.03 2.54
N MET A 344 -21.10 7.08 1.73
CA MET A 344 -21.65 6.85 0.39
C MET A 344 -22.97 6.09 0.41
N GLY A 345 -23.34 5.45 1.53
CA GLY A 345 -24.58 4.70 1.69
C GLY A 345 -24.70 3.51 0.73
N ILE A 346 -23.58 2.93 0.32
CA ILE A 346 -23.55 1.74 -0.54
C ILE A 346 -23.91 0.54 0.33
N VAL A 347 -24.95 -0.18 -0.05
CA VAL A 347 -25.35 -1.43 0.60
C VAL A 347 -24.41 -2.54 0.16
N GLN A 348 -23.87 -3.29 1.11
CA GLN A 348 -22.98 -4.40 0.81
C GLN A 348 -23.73 -5.54 0.11
N ASP A 349 -23.23 -5.95 -1.03
CA ASP A 349 -23.74 -7.10 -1.80
C ASP A 349 -23.32 -8.43 -1.16
N GLU A 350 -24.06 -9.52 -1.39
CA GLU A 350 -23.64 -10.87 -0.96
C GLU A 350 -22.30 -11.30 -1.61
N ASN A 351 -22.00 -10.78 -2.80
CA ASN A 351 -20.75 -11.01 -3.52
C ASN A 351 -20.17 -9.66 -3.96
N PRO A 352 -19.56 -8.89 -3.05
CA PRO A 352 -19.19 -7.50 -3.29
C PRO A 352 -18.27 -7.30 -4.50
N PHE A 353 -17.34 -8.20 -4.77
CA PHE A 353 -16.45 -8.12 -5.94
C PHE A 353 -17.18 -8.31 -7.27
N LEU A 354 -18.33 -8.99 -7.28
CA LEU A 354 -19.17 -9.21 -8.48
C LEU A 354 -20.34 -8.23 -8.59
N GLY A 355 -20.52 -7.38 -7.59
CA GLY A 355 -21.69 -6.55 -7.38
C GLY A 355 -21.57 -5.12 -7.91
N TYR A 356 -22.13 -4.21 -7.14
CA TYR A 356 -22.29 -2.79 -7.41
C TYR A 356 -21.03 -2.01 -7.04
N ARG A 357 -20.06 -1.95 -7.97
CA ARG A 357 -18.76 -1.28 -7.76
C ARG A 357 -18.25 -0.62 -9.05
N ALA A 358 -17.23 0.22 -8.89
CA ALA A 358 -16.43 0.80 -9.97
C ALA A 358 -17.31 1.50 -11.03
N ILE A 359 -17.12 1.17 -12.34
CA ILE A 359 -17.85 1.80 -13.42
C ILE A 359 -19.38 1.66 -13.27
N ARG A 360 -19.89 0.56 -12.71
CA ARG A 360 -21.31 0.33 -12.46
C ARG A 360 -21.89 1.34 -11.49
N LEU A 361 -21.19 1.56 -10.37
CA LEU A 361 -21.51 2.59 -9.40
C LEU A 361 -21.43 4.00 -10.03
N CYS A 362 -20.36 4.27 -10.77
CA CYS A 362 -20.14 5.57 -11.40
C CYS A 362 -21.23 5.94 -12.40
N LEU A 363 -21.66 5.02 -13.24
CA LEU A 363 -22.70 5.26 -14.25
C LEU A 363 -24.11 5.40 -13.62
N ASP A 364 -24.40 4.69 -12.54
CA ASP A 364 -25.66 4.81 -11.81
C ASP A 364 -25.72 6.12 -11.00
N ARG A 365 -24.65 6.48 -10.31
CA ARG A 365 -24.52 7.72 -9.53
C ARG A 365 -23.75 8.80 -10.28
N LYS A 366 -24.11 9.01 -11.54
CA LYS A 366 -23.35 9.93 -12.41
C LYS A 366 -23.36 11.38 -11.93
N ASP A 367 -24.47 11.86 -11.37
CA ASP A 367 -24.63 13.28 -11.04
C ASP A 367 -23.82 13.70 -9.80
N ASP A 368 -23.71 12.84 -8.81
CA ASP A 368 -23.06 13.13 -7.54
C ASP A 368 -21.63 12.56 -7.42
N ILE A 369 -21.27 11.55 -8.23
CA ILE A 369 -19.95 10.93 -8.21
C ILE A 369 -19.19 11.17 -9.53
N TYR A 370 -19.77 10.71 -10.65
CA TYR A 370 -18.96 10.52 -11.86
C TYR A 370 -18.72 11.80 -12.63
N ILE A 371 -19.76 12.64 -12.82
CA ILE A 371 -19.63 13.93 -13.53
C ILE A 371 -18.69 14.88 -12.81
N PRO A 372 -18.73 15.07 -11.46
CA PRO A 372 -17.74 15.86 -10.76
C PRO A 372 -16.32 15.34 -10.96
N GLN A 373 -16.09 14.00 -10.88
CA GLN A 373 -14.78 13.41 -11.11
C GLN A 373 -14.27 13.63 -12.54
N LEU A 374 -15.09 13.33 -13.55
CA LEU A 374 -14.73 13.50 -14.97
C LEU A 374 -14.44 14.98 -15.30
N ARG A 375 -15.19 15.92 -14.71
CA ARG A 375 -14.97 17.36 -14.91
C ARG A 375 -13.65 17.79 -14.24
N ALA A 376 -13.35 17.31 -13.04
CA ALA A 376 -12.07 17.54 -12.38
C ALA A 376 -10.89 17.03 -13.22
N LEU A 377 -10.98 15.80 -13.77
CA LEU A 377 -9.97 15.20 -14.65
C LEU A 377 -9.76 16.01 -15.93
N LEU A 378 -10.84 16.42 -16.58
CA LEU A 378 -10.76 17.27 -17.79
C LEU A 378 -10.10 18.61 -17.49
N ARG A 379 -10.51 19.31 -16.42
CA ARG A 379 -9.89 20.58 -16.01
C ARG A 379 -8.41 20.41 -15.70
N ALA A 380 -8.04 19.36 -14.97
CA ALA A 380 -6.65 19.07 -14.60
C ALA A 380 -5.78 18.74 -15.83
N SER A 381 -6.36 18.22 -16.91
CA SER A 381 -5.63 17.89 -18.14
C SER A 381 -5.05 19.11 -18.89
N ALA A 382 -5.44 20.34 -18.50
CA ALA A 382 -4.80 21.56 -18.99
C ALA A 382 -3.38 21.77 -18.42
N PHE A 383 -3.00 21.05 -17.36
CA PHE A 383 -1.76 21.26 -16.61
C PHE A 383 -0.70 20.17 -16.87
N GLY A 384 -1.05 19.11 -17.60
CA GLY A 384 -0.13 18.03 -17.94
C GLY A 384 -0.75 16.95 -18.82
N ASN A 385 -0.01 15.88 -19.06
CA ASN A 385 -0.43 14.78 -19.94
C ASN A 385 -1.29 13.74 -19.20
N ILE A 386 -2.51 14.14 -18.83
CA ILE A 386 -3.47 13.26 -18.17
C ILE A 386 -4.16 12.37 -19.20
N LYS A 387 -4.31 11.09 -18.84
CA LYS A 387 -5.13 10.10 -19.54
C LYS A 387 -6.18 9.54 -18.56
N ILE A 388 -7.39 9.28 -19.02
CA ILE A 388 -8.49 8.73 -18.21
C ILE A 388 -8.55 7.23 -18.41
N MET A 389 -8.60 6.46 -17.32
CA MET A 389 -8.74 5.01 -17.35
C MET A 389 -10.03 4.56 -16.64
N LEU A 390 -10.85 3.79 -17.37
CA LEU A 390 -12.13 3.27 -16.87
C LEU A 390 -11.93 1.87 -16.27
N PRO A 391 -12.24 1.65 -14.98
CA PRO A 391 -12.06 0.34 -14.32
C PRO A 391 -13.24 -0.61 -14.58
N LEU A 392 -13.04 -1.89 -14.34
CA LEU A 392 -14.05 -2.96 -14.25
C LEU A 392 -15.00 -3.05 -15.47
N ILE A 393 -14.52 -2.76 -16.66
CA ILE A 393 -15.32 -2.82 -17.90
C ILE A 393 -15.71 -4.26 -18.22
N THR A 394 -16.99 -4.45 -18.57
CA THR A 394 -17.55 -5.75 -18.99
C THR A 394 -18.28 -5.67 -20.32
N SER A 395 -18.72 -4.49 -20.74
CA SER A 395 -19.48 -4.29 -21.98
C SER A 395 -19.03 -3.04 -22.75
N MET A 396 -19.35 -3.01 -24.05
CA MET A 396 -19.13 -1.83 -24.88
C MET A 396 -20.04 -0.66 -24.49
N ASP A 397 -21.21 -0.95 -23.95
CA ASP A 397 -22.18 0.08 -23.57
C ASP A 397 -21.63 0.93 -22.41
N GLU A 398 -20.93 0.32 -21.45
CA GLU A 398 -20.25 1.03 -20.35
C GLU A 398 -19.21 2.03 -20.89
N ILE A 399 -18.41 1.62 -21.87
CA ILE A 399 -17.39 2.48 -22.51
C ILE A 399 -18.07 3.65 -23.23
N ARG A 400 -19.11 3.38 -24.01
CA ARG A 400 -19.83 4.38 -24.81
C ARG A 400 -20.55 5.39 -23.93
N GLU A 401 -21.18 4.94 -22.84
CA GLU A 401 -21.85 5.82 -21.89
C GLU A 401 -20.86 6.74 -21.19
N ALA A 402 -19.73 6.22 -20.70
CA ALA A 402 -18.67 7.04 -20.10
C ALA A 402 -18.10 8.06 -21.11
N LYS A 403 -17.84 7.67 -22.36
CA LYS A 403 -17.35 8.57 -23.41
C LYS A 403 -18.39 9.63 -23.79
N ALA A 404 -19.69 9.31 -23.76
CA ALA A 404 -20.76 10.27 -23.98
C ALA A 404 -20.77 11.35 -22.87
N LEU A 405 -20.66 10.95 -21.60
CA LEU A 405 -20.55 11.89 -20.47
C LEU A 405 -19.31 12.80 -20.61
N ILE A 406 -18.15 12.24 -20.96
CA ILE A 406 -16.92 13.01 -21.22
C ILE A 406 -17.16 14.03 -22.34
N SER A 407 -17.85 13.64 -23.43
CA SER A 407 -18.17 14.53 -24.55
C SER A 407 -19.08 15.68 -24.14
N ASP A 408 -20.09 15.40 -23.30
CA ASP A 408 -21.02 16.43 -22.84
C ASP A 408 -20.34 17.41 -21.87
N ILE A 409 -19.47 16.91 -20.97
CA ILE A 409 -18.68 17.76 -20.09
C ILE A 409 -17.69 18.65 -20.92
N LYS A 410 -17.08 18.10 -21.97
CA LYS A 410 -16.21 18.91 -22.88
C LYS A 410 -16.99 20.08 -23.50
N LYS A 411 -18.26 19.88 -23.95
CA LYS A 411 -19.12 20.96 -24.46
C LYS A 411 -19.40 22.01 -23.37
N GLU A 412 -19.73 21.56 -22.16
CA GLU A 412 -19.96 22.45 -21.01
C GLU A 412 -18.72 23.32 -20.70
N LEU A 413 -17.52 22.72 -20.69
CA LEU A 413 -16.26 23.43 -20.45
C LEU A 413 -15.94 24.42 -21.58
N ASP A 414 -16.22 24.05 -22.84
CA ASP A 414 -16.07 24.95 -24.01
C ASP A 414 -17.01 26.17 -23.90
N GLU A 415 -18.28 25.96 -23.52
CA GLU A 415 -19.24 27.06 -23.30
C GLU A 415 -18.83 28.00 -22.17
N LYS A 416 -18.19 27.47 -21.13
CA LYS A 416 -17.69 28.23 -19.98
C LYS A 416 -16.29 28.81 -20.21
N ASN A 417 -15.67 28.56 -21.35
CA ASN A 417 -14.28 28.93 -21.68
C ASN A 417 -13.25 28.41 -20.64
N ILE A 418 -13.47 27.21 -20.11
CA ILE A 418 -12.55 26.55 -19.19
C ILE A 418 -11.59 25.66 -20.00
N ALA A 419 -10.28 25.85 -19.77
CA ALA A 419 -9.24 25.12 -20.49
C ALA A 419 -9.19 23.63 -20.09
N TYR A 420 -8.98 22.77 -21.08
CA TYR A 420 -8.72 21.34 -20.91
C TYR A 420 -7.98 20.78 -22.15
N ASN A 421 -7.41 19.58 -22.05
CA ASN A 421 -6.82 18.90 -23.21
C ASN A 421 -7.94 18.31 -24.09
N LYS A 422 -8.18 18.92 -25.27
CA LYS A 422 -9.23 18.45 -26.21
C LYS A 422 -8.99 17.04 -26.73
N SER A 423 -7.71 16.61 -26.77
CA SER A 423 -7.26 15.30 -27.24
C SER A 423 -6.95 14.33 -26.11
N ILE A 424 -7.55 14.53 -24.92
CA ILE A 424 -7.34 13.62 -23.78
C ILE A 424 -7.71 12.19 -24.18
N GLU A 425 -6.77 11.27 -23.92
CA GLU A 425 -6.94 9.85 -24.20
C GLU A 425 -7.82 9.19 -23.15
N VAL A 426 -8.70 8.26 -23.59
CA VAL A 426 -9.58 7.49 -22.72
C VAL A 426 -9.36 6.00 -23.00
N GLY A 427 -8.79 5.31 -22.03
CA GLY A 427 -8.54 3.87 -22.07
C GLY A 427 -9.34 3.11 -21.01
N ILE A 428 -9.14 1.81 -20.98
CA ILE A 428 -9.80 0.92 -20.01
C ILE A 428 -8.78 0.09 -19.24
N MET A 429 -9.12 -0.25 -18.01
CA MET A 429 -8.46 -1.32 -17.29
C MET A 429 -9.05 -2.65 -17.74
N VAL A 430 -8.22 -3.50 -18.34
CA VAL A 430 -8.63 -4.84 -18.75
C VAL A 430 -8.33 -5.80 -17.61
N GLU A 431 -9.35 -6.05 -16.80
CA GLU A 431 -9.23 -6.78 -15.54
C GLU A 431 -10.37 -7.78 -15.30
N THR A 432 -11.33 -7.85 -16.23
CA THR A 432 -12.42 -8.84 -16.20
C THR A 432 -12.22 -9.90 -17.28
N ALA A 433 -12.75 -11.11 -17.08
CA ALA A 433 -12.75 -12.15 -18.09
C ALA A 433 -13.48 -11.70 -19.38
N ALA A 434 -14.58 -10.94 -19.22
CA ALA A 434 -15.32 -10.37 -20.35
C ALA A 434 -14.44 -9.42 -21.17
N ALA A 435 -13.76 -8.48 -20.52
CA ALA A 435 -12.89 -7.53 -21.21
C ALA A 435 -11.71 -8.22 -21.92
N SER A 436 -11.14 -9.25 -21.33
CA SER A 436 -10.10 -10.06 -21.98
C SER A 436 -10.62 -10.75 -23.25
N LEU A 437 -11.82 -11.33 -23.20
CA LEU A 437 -12.45 -11.99 -24.36
C LEU A 437 -12.85 -11.01 -25.45
N LEU A 438 -13.26 -9.79 -25.10
CA LEU A 438 -13.71 -8.75 -26.03
C LEU A 438 -12.61 -7.73 -26.38
N ALA A 439 -11.35 -8.01 -26.05
CA ALA A 439 -10.24 -7.08 -26.27
C ALA A 439 -10.12 -6.58 -27.72
N ASP A 440 -10.38 -7.46 -28.71
CA ASP A 440 -10.38 -7.13 -30.14
C ASP A 440 -11.51 -6.16 -30.55
N ILE A 441 -12.60 -6.12 -29.77
CA ILE A 441 -13.74 -5.21 -29.98
C ILE A 441 -13.45 -3.89 -29.28
N PHE A 442 -13.05 -3.92 -28.01
CA PHE A 442 -12.80 -2.74 -27.19
C PHE A 442 -11.63 -1.90 -27.72
N ALA A 443 -10.57 -2.55 -28.22
CA ALA A 443 -9.41 -1.88 -28.80
C ALA A 443 -9.74 -0.94 -29.98
N LYS A 444 -10.91 -1.07 -30.60
CA LYS A 444 -11.35 -0.20 -31.70
C LYS A 444 -11.97 1.12 -31.22
N GLU A 445 -12.35 1.18 -29.96
CA GLU A 445 -13.07 2.35 -29.40
C GLU A 445 -12.36 3.04 -28.25
N VAL A 446 -11.21 2.52 -27.81
CA VAL A 446 -10.40 3.13 -26.73
C VAL A 446 -9.00 3.45 -27.20
N ASP A 447 -8.32 4.36 -26.49
CA ASP A 447 -7.02 4.86 -26.91
C ASP A 447 -5.86 4.01 -26.32
N PHE A 448 -6.09 3.27 -25.24
CA PHE A 448 -5.12 2.37 -24.62
C PHE A 448 -5.78 1.29 -23.75
N PHE A 449 -5.02 0.24 -23.46
CA PHE A 449 -5.31 -0.76 -22.44
C PHE A 449 -4.30 -0.67 -21.30
N SER A 450 -4.77 -0.86 -20.06
CA SER A 450 -3.93 -1.18 -18.90
C SER A 450 -4.42 -2.47 -18.27
N ILE A 451 -3.55 -3.45 -18.10
CA ILE A 451 -3.93 -4.76 -17.56
C ILE A 451 -3.90 -4.70 -16.04
N GLY A 452 -5.06 -4.82 -15.40
CA GLY A 452 -5.22 -4.90 -13.94
C GLY A 452 -5.09 -6.35 -13.47
N THR A 453 -3.85 -6.86 -13.30
CA THR A 453 -3.64 -8.30 -13.03
C THR A 453 -4.28 -8.77 -11.75
N ASN A 454 -4.43 -7.93 -10.73
CA ASN A 454 -5.00 -8.35 -9.46
C ASN A 454 -6.45 -8.82 -9.64
N ASP A 455 -7.29 -8.01 -10.25
CA ASP A 455 -8.69 -8.36 -10.51
C ASP A 455 -8.81 -9.36 -11.70
N LEU A 456 -7.93 -9.26 -12.72
CA LEU A 456 -7.91 -10.24 -13.82
C LEU A 456 -7.67 -11.66 -13.33
N ILE A 457 -6.75 -11.87 -12.38
CA ILE A 457 -6.51 -13.18 -11.75
C ILE A 457 -7.78 -13.64 -11.02
N GLN A 458 -8.31 -12.78 -10.15
CA GLN A 458 -9.50 -13.07 -9.35
C GLN A 458 -10.67 -13.53 -10.23
N TYR A 459 -11.01 -12.77 -11.26
CA TYR A 459 -12.15 -13.06 -12.13
C TYR A 459 -11.89 -14.19 -13.13
N THR A 460 -10.66 -14.35 -13.61
CA THR A 460 -10.31 -15.46 -14.53
C THR A 460 -10.28 -16.80 -13.78
N MET A 461 -9.74 -16.81 -12.56
CA MET A 461 -9.60 -18.03 -11.75
C MET A 461 -10.81 -18.29 -10.85
N SER A 462 -11.77 -17.35 -10.77
CA SER A 462 -12.92 -17.40 -9.84
C SER A 462 -12.48 -17.58 -8.39
N VAL A 463 -11.47 -16.84 -7.97
CA VAL A 463 -10.82 -16.92 -6.65
C VAL A 463 -10.90 -15.56 -5.97
N ASP A 464 -11.46 -15.53 -4.78
CA ASP A 464 -11.41 -14.36 -3.93
C ASP A 464 -10.01 -14.21 -3.33
N ARG A 465 -9.31 -13.13 -3.65
CA ARG A 465 -7.93 -12.84 -3.17
C ARG A 465 -7.85 -12.66 -1.67
N GLY A 466 -8.95 -12.25 -1.01
CA GLY A 466 -9.05 -12.11 0.44
C GLY A 466 -9.22 -13.45 1.19
N ASN A 467 -9.55 -14.53 0.48
CA ASN A 467 -9.79 -15.82 1.10
C ASN A 467 -8.50 -16.63 1.29
N VAL A 468 -7.98 -16.66 2.52
CA VAL A 468 -6.73 -17.33 2.89
C VAL A 468 -6.73 -18.83 2.55
N LYS A 469 -7.90 -19.52 2.58
CA LYS A 469 -7.98 -20.96 2.32
C LYS A 469 -7.72 -21.33 0.86
N ILE A 470 -7.98 -20.42 -0.06
CA ILE A 470 -7.83 -20.63 -1.50
C ILE A 470 -6.77 -19.71 -2.12
N ALA A 471 -6.04 -18.95 -1.31
CA ALA A 471 -4.98 -18.04 -1.76
C ALA A 471 -3.95 -18.71 -2.69
N GLY A 472 -3.70 -20.01 -2.52
CA GLY A 472 -2.82 -20.78 -3.40
C GLY A 472 -3.30 -20.92 -4.84
N LEU A 473 -4.57 -20.62 -5.13
CA LEU A 473 -5.12 -20.60 -6.49
C LEU A 473 -4.98 -19.22 -7.17
N TYR A 474 -4.70 -18.18 -6.40
CA TYR A 474 -4.49 -16.82 -6.89
C TYR A 474 -3.04 -16.64 -7.35
N SER A 475 -2.80 -16.82 -8.66
CA SER A 475 -1.45 -16.77 -9.20
C SER A 475 -1.40 -16.16 -10.61
N PRO A 476 -0.49 -15.21 -10.87
CA PRO A 476 -0.27 -14.67 -12.21
C PRO A 476 0.35 -15.70 -13.17
N PHE A 477 0.91 -16.79 -12.65
CA PHE A 477 1.50 -17.87 -13.44
C PHE A 477 0.48 -18.94 -13.89
N SER A 478 -0.81 -18.74 -13.55
CA SER A 478 -1.86 -19.62 -14.08
C SER A 478 -1.87 -19.59 -15.62
N PRO A 479 -1.92 -20.76 -16.30
CA PRO A 479 -2.03 -20.81 -17.76
C PRO A 479 -3.18 -19.99 -18.33
N ALA A 480 -4.33 -19.95 -17.62
CA ALA A 480 -5.50 -19.18 -18.04
C ALA A 480 -5.22 -17.68 -18.00
N VAL A 481 -4.57 -17.20 -16.93
CA VAL A 481 -4.19 -15.80 -16.76
C VAL A 481 -3.17 -15.36 -17.80
N LEU A 482 -2.12 -16.13 -18.03
CA LEU A 482 -1.09 -15.79 -19.03
C LEU A 482 -1.63 -15.79 -20.46
N ARG A 483 -2.55 -16.69 -20.80
CA ARG A 483 -3.25 -16.66 -22.08
C ARG A 483 -4.16 -15.45 -22.24
N SER A 484 -4.85 -15.03 -21.16
CA SER A 484 -5.64 -13.78 -21.14
C SER A 484 -4.74 -12.57 -21.36
N ILE A 485 -3.62 -12.46 -20.64
CA ILE A 485 -2.66 -11.37 -20.80
C ILE A 485 -2.11 -11.33 -22.23
N ASN A 486 -1.65 -12.46 -22.77
CA ASN A 486 -1.14 -12.53 -24.13
C ASN A 486 -2.20 -12.12 -25.17
N ARG A 487 -3.47 -12.55 -25.01
CA ARG A 487 -4.57 -12.12 -25.86
C ARG A 487 -4.77 -10.61 -25.82
N ILE A 488 -4.83 -10.01 -24.62
CA ILE A 488 -5.03 -8.56 -24.46
C ILE A 488 -3.92 -7.79 -25.18
N ILE A 489 -2.66 -8.17 -24.95
CA ILE A 489 -1.51 -7.56 -25.62
C ILE A 489 -1.63 -7.70 -27.14
N THR A 490 -1.90 -8.92 -27.62
CA THR A 490 -1.99 -9.22 -29.05
C THR A 490 -3.08 -8.39 -29.73
N GLU A 491 -4.27 -8.30 -29.16
CA GLU A 491 -5.40 -7.56 -29.77
C GLU A 491 -5.18 -6.05 -29.69
N GLY A 492 -4.64 -5.52 -28.59
CA GLY A 492 -4.25 -4.11 -28.49
C GLY A 492 -3.19 -3.73 -29.54
N LYS A 493 -2.15 -4.56 -29.70
CA LYS A 493 -1.10 -4.32 -30.72
C LYS A 493 -1.64 -4.41 -32.15
N LYS A 494 -2.56 -5.32 -32.45
CA LYS A 494 -3.23 -5.37 -33.76
C LYS A 494 -4.05 -4.11 -34.06
N ALA A 495 -4.68 -3.54 -33.05
CA ALA A 495 -5.45 -2.30 -33.17
C ALA A 495 -4.54 -1.05 -33.19
N GLY A 496 -3.25 -1.18 -32.89
CA GLY A 496 -2.29 -0.06 -32.86
C GLY A 496 -2.38 0.81 -31.62
N ILE A 497 -3.03 0.34 -30.55
CA ILE A 497 -3.12 1.08 -29.29
C ILE A 497 -2.00 0.66 -28.30
N MET A 498 -1.70 1.53 -27.35
CA MET A 498 -0.76 1.25 -26.26
C MET A 498 -1.35 0.20 -25.31
N VAL A 499 -0.52 -0.75 -24.87
CA VAL A 499 -0.89 -1.75 -23.85
C VAL A 499 0.08 -1.69 -22.69
N GLY A 500 -0.43 -1.28 -21.54
CA GLY A 500 0.28 -1.24 -20.26
C GLY A 500 -0.21 -2.34 -19.30
N MET A 501 0.47 -2.43 -18.17
CA MET A 501 0.08 -3.28 -17.04
C MET A 501 0.39 -2.55 -15.73
N CYS A 502 -0.60 -2.46 -14.83
CA CYS A 502 -0.47 -1.78 -13.54
C CYS A 502 -0.69 -2.69 -12.33
N GLY A 503 -0.98 -3.98 -12.56
CA GLY A 503 -1.04 -4.95 -11.48
C GLY A 503 0.35 -5.39 -10.99
N GLU A 504 0.39 -6.11 -9.88
CA GLU A 504 1.66 -6.54 -9.25
C GLU A 504 2.55 -7.39 -10.17
N ALA A 505 1.96 -8.12 -11.11
CA ALA A 505 2.69 -8.92 -12.09
C ALA A 505 3.59 -8.09 -13.03
N ALA A 506 3.36 -6.77 -13.16
CA ALA A 506 4.19 -5.87 -13.97
C ALA A 506 5.63 -5.76 -13.45
N ALA A 507 5.84 -5.96 -12.15
CA ALA A 507 7.15 -5.90 -11.50
C ALA A 507 7.78 -7.28 -11.25
N ASP A 508 7.09 -8.37 -11.60
CA ASP A 508 7.60 -9.72 -11.36
C ASP A 508 8.80 -10.03 -12.26
N PRO A 509 9.99 -10.33 -11.70
CA PRO A 509 11.20 -10.56 -12.49
C PRO A 509 11.10 -11.71 -13.48
N LEU A 510 10.28 -12.72 -13.20
CA LEU A 510 10.06 -13.87 -14.10
C LEU A 510 9.13 -13.51 -15.26
N LEU A 511 8.20 -12.56 -15.04
CA LEU A 511 7.21 -12.16 -16.05
C LEU A 511 7.68 -11.02 -16.94
N ILE A 512 8.50 -10.10 -16.47
CA ILE A 512 9.01 -8.95 -17.27
C ILE A 512 9.57 -9.39 -18.63
N PRO A 513 10.48 -10.41 -18.75
CA PRO A 513 11.01 -10.84 -20.04
C PRO A 513 9.91 -11.35 -20.99
N VAL A 514 8.93 -12.06 -20.45
CA VAL A 514 7.80 -12.61 -21.22
C VAL A 514 6.89 -11.49 -21.74
N LEU A 515 6.47 -10.59 -20.86
CA LEU A 515 5.60 -9.44 -21.18
C LEU A 515 6.26 -8.52 -22.21
N LEU A 516 7.56 -8.23 -22.03
CA LEU A 516 8.35 -7.46 -22.98
C LEU A 516 8.36 -8.10 -24.38
N SER A 517 8.58 -9.40 -24.46
CA SER A 517 8.62 -10.13 -25.72
C SER A 517 7.25 -10.24 -26.40
N TRP A 518 6.16 -10.27 -25.63
CA TRP A 518 4.80 -10.26 -26.16
C TRP A 518 4.37 -8.89 -26.69
N GLY A 519 5.11 -7.83 -26.38
CA GLY A 519 4.85 -6.50 -26.95
C GLY A 519 4.30 -5.48 -25.98
N MET A 520 4.38 -5.73 -24.67
CA MET A 520 4.01 -4.75 -23.64
C MET A 520 4.73 -3.41 -23.88
N ASP A 521 4.02 -2.30 -23.72
CA ASP A 521 4.54 -0.96 -23.93
C ASP A 521 4.83 -0.23 -22.60
N GLU A 522 4.02 -0.48 -21.55
CA GLU A 522 4.16 0.17 -20.25
C GLU A 522 4.16 -0.88 -19.12
N PHE A 523 5.04 -0.66 -18.15
CA PHE A 523 5.14 -1.46 -16.92
C PHE A 523 4.96 -0.51 -15.73
N SER A 524 3.80 -0.54 -15.06
CA SER A 524 3.51 0.33 -13.94
C SER A 524 3.54 -0.44 -12.62
N MET A 525 4.30 0.08 -11.65
CA MET A 525 4.65 -0.64 -10.43
C MET A 525 4.87 0.31 -9.25
N SER A 526 5.18 -0.24 -8.07
CA SER A 526 5.65 0.58 -6.95
C SER A 526 6.97 1.28 -7.28
N ALA A 527 7.19 2.46 -6.73
CA ALA A 527 8.41 3.26 -6.97
C ALA A 527 9.70 2.47 -6.69
N SER A 528 9.71 1.63 -5.66
CA SER A 528 10.86 0.78 -5.27
C SER A 528 11.24 -0.27 -6.32
N SER A 529 10.30 -0.70 -7.17
CA SER A 529 10.53 -1.74 -8.18
C SER A 529 11.07 -1.19 -9.52
N ILE A 530 10.99 0.12 -9.74
CA ILE A 530 11.33 0.77 -11.02
C ILE A 530 12.75 0.45 -11.49
N LEU A 531 13.74 0.63 -10.63
CA LEU A 531 15.15 0.47 -11.01
C LEU A 531 15.50 -0.98 -11.34
N LYS A 532 14.98 -1.93 -10.54
CA LYS A 532 15.19 -3.37 -10.77
C LYS A 532 14.55 -3.82 -12.10
N SER A 533 13.33 -3.36 -12.36
CA SER A 533 12.63 -3.67 -13.61
C SER A 533 13.32 -3.08 -14.83
N ARG A 534 13.86 -1.86 -14.73
CA ARG A 534 14.67 -1.24 -15.79
C ARG A 534 15.94 -2.04 -16.06
N GLN A 535 16.63 -2.50 -15.02
CA GLN A 535 17.79 -3.38 -15.17
C GLN A 535 17.44 -4.66 -15.94
N ILE A 536 16.34 -5.34 -15.56
CA ILE A 536 15.89 -6.57 -16.23
C ILE A 536 15.59 -6.28 -17.71
N ILE A 537 14.80 -5.26 -18.00
CA ILE A 537 14.41 -4.88 -19.37
C ILE A 537 15.65 -4.57 -20.22
N SER A 538 16.61 -3.82 -19.69
CA SER A 538 17.84 -3.51 -20.40
C SER A 538 18.74 -4.73 -20.65
N GLY A 539 18.58 -5.78 -19.86
CA GLY A 539 19.24 -7.09 -20.01
C GLY A 539 18.59 -8.01 -21.04
N CYS A 540 17.38 -7.71 -21.52
CA CYS A 540 16.59 -8.57 -22.40
C CYS A 540 16.72 -8.20 -23.88
N ASP A 541 16.74 -9.21 -24.76
CA ASP A 541 16.46 -9.07 -26.19
C ASP A 541 15.05 -9.59 -26.47
N SER A 542 14.12 -8.66 -26.79
CA SER A 542 12.70 -8.99 -26.89
C SER A 542 12.39 -9.96 -28.05
N LYS A 543 13.20 -9.92 -29.12
CA LYS A 543 13.02 -10.78 -30.30
C LYS A 543 13.53 -12.19 -30.05
N GLU A 544 14.71 -12.32 -29.43
CA GLU A 544 15.26 -13.63 -29.06
C GLU A 544 14.38 -14.36 -28.05
N LEU A 545 13.77 -13.58 -27.14
CA LEU A 545 12.87 -14.10 -26.10
C LEU A 545 11.52 -14.57 -26.65
N LYS A 546 11.06 -14.06 -27.79
CA LYS A 546 9.71 -14.32 -28.29
C LYS A 546 9.36 -15.81 -28.38
N VAL A 547 10.24 -16.62 -29.00
CA VAL A 547 10.03 -18.07 -29.13
C VAL A 547 10.04 -18.79 -27.79
N LYS A 548 10.91 -18.34 -26.85
CA LYS A 548 10.98 -18.91 -25.50
C LYS A 548 9.74 -18.53 -24.67
N ALA A 549 9.29 -17.27 -24.76
CA ALA A 549 8.12 -16.78 -24.06
C ALA A 549 6.82 -17.45 -24.55
N ASP A 550 6.68 -17.67 -25.85
CA ASP A 550 5.49 -18.30 -26.42
C ASP A 550 5.30 -19.76 -25.92
N LYS A 551 6.37 -20.45 -25.54
CA LYS A 551 6.28 -21.80 -24.94
C LYS A 551 5.46 -21.84 -23.65
N VAL A 552 5.42 -20.74 -22.90
CA VAL A 552 4.61 -20.63 -21.67
C VAL A 552 3.12 -20.85 -21.95
N LEU A 553 2.66 -20.48 -23.15
CA LEU A 553 1.25 -20.64 -23.56
C LEU A 553 0.88 -22.11 -23.87
N GLU A 554 1.87 -22.99 -24.06
CA GLU A 554 1.67 -24.42 -24.32
C GLU A 554 1.66 -25.25 -23.03
N MET A 555 2.14 -24.68 -21.91
CA MET A 555 2.24 -25.35 -20.63
C MET A 555 0.87 -25.49 -19.94
N SER A 556 0.73 -26.53 -19.15
CA SER A 556 -0.55 -26.94 -18.58
C SER A 556 -0.69 -26.57 -17.10
N THR A 557 0.41 -26.38 -16.38
CA THR A 557 0.40 -26.13 -14.95
C THR A 557 1.27 -24.93 -14.56
N GLU A 558 0.90 -24.29 -13.46
CA GLU A 558 1.68 -23.21 -12.85
C GLU A 558 3.11 -23.63 -12.49
N GLY A 559 3.26 -24.87 -11.97
CA GLY A 559 4.56 -25.41 -11.58
C GLY A 559 5.52 -25.51 -12.77
N GLU A 560 5.04 -26.04 -13.90
CA GLU A 560 5.81 -26.11 -15.16
C GLU A 560 6.26 -24.74 -15.63
N ILE A 561 5.34 -23.76 -15.58
CA ILE A 561 5.60 -22.38 -15.97
C ILE A 561 6.66 -21.74 -15.07
N LYS A 562 6.48 -21.81 -13.76
CA LYS A 562 7.45 -21.23 -12.80
C LYS A 562 8.84 -21.84 -12.93
N GLU A 563 8.92 -23.17 -13.06
CA GLU A 563 10.21 -23.85 -13.24
C GLU A 563 10.89 -23.43 -14.55
N TYR A 564 10.11 -23.35 -15.63
CA TYR A 564 10.61 -22.90 -16.92
C TYR A 564 11.11 -21.46 -16.89
N LEU A 565 10.33 -20.54 -16.29
CA LEU A 565 10.69 -19.12 -16.23
C LEU A 565 11.89 -18.87 -15.33
N LYS A 566 12.04 -19.60 -14.21
CA LYS A 566 13.25 -19.53 -13.37
C LYS A 566 14.50 -19.87 -14.18
N LYS A 567 14.49 -20.99 -14.92
CA LYS A 567 15.61 -21.38 -15.79
C LYS A 567 15.89 -20.32 -16.86
N LEU A 568 14.84 -19.78 -17.46
CA LEU A 568 14.97 -18.70 -18.46
C LEU A 568 15.63 -17.45 -17.89
N THR A 569 15.22 -17.03 -16.69
CA THR A 569 15.77 -15.83 -16.03
C THR A 569 17.23 -16.06 -15.60
N GLU A 570 17.58 -17.25 -15.12
CA GLU A 570 18.97 -17.63 -14.83
C GLU A 570 19.86 -17.59 -16.09
N GLU A 571 19.36 -18.06 -17.24
CA GLU A 571 20.06 -17.96 -18.53
C GLU A 571 20.31 -16.50 -18.98
N LEU A 572 19.41 -15.59 -18.61
CA LEU A 572 19.53 -14.16 -18.93
C LEU A 572 20.50 -13.41 -18.00
N GLY A 573 20.85 -14.02 -16.87
CA GLY A 573 21.70 -13.40 -15.84
C GLY A 573 21.01 -12.25 -15.10
N CYS A 574 19.68 -12.34 -14.98
CA CYS A 574 18.83 -11.32 -14.34
C CYS A 574 18.46 -11.74 -12.91
#